data_2e46255e90ca325825281d5aef71dd3b
#
_entry.id   2e46255e90ca325825281d5aef71dd3b
#
_cell.length_a   1.000
_cell.length_b   1.000
_cell.length_c   1.000
_cell.angle_alpha   90.00
_cell.angle_beta   90.00
_cell.angle_gamma   90.00
#
_symmetry.space_group_name_H-M   'P 1'
#
loop_
_entity.id
_entity.type
_entity.pdbx_description
1 polymer ?
#
loop_
_entity_poly.entity_id
_entity_poly.type
_entity_poly.pdbx_seq_one_letter_code
_entity_poly.pdbx_strand_id
1 'polypeptide(L)'
;MNKFFVLFIAIFSFVLSLSPLSAKRIISLTPSLTKNLQYLGSENELVGCTSYCKTTRKIPVVASAVKVNVEKVVSLKPDLVIASTLTQPETIAALKKIGVKTVVFPMAHSFSEICAQFLQLGKLIGKEAQAQKVLRQINQKIAKLKATTTSNQRVFIQLGANPLFAVIPNTFMNDYIVFAGAKNITQGMTSGSITREAVLTRNPEAIFIVTMGVFAGQEKREWERYSNLAAVKNKKIFIIDSDKACTPTPVTFAETLELIMKNLK
;
A
#
# COMPACT_ATOMS: atom_id res chain seq x y z
N MET A 1 39.80 -13.76 72.06
CA MET A 1 38.42 -14.25 71.81
C MET A 1 37.89 -13.46 70.60
N ASN A 2 38.12 -13.98 69.42
CA ASN A 2 37.78 -13.29 68.17
C ASN A 2 36.42 -13.79 67.66
N LYS A 3 35.47 -12.88 67.58
CA LYS A 3 34.18 -13.17 66.95
C LYS A 3 34.29 -12.88 65.47
N PHE A 4 34.39 -13.92 64.66
CA PHE A 4 34.23 -13.81 63.19
C PHE A 4 32.77 -13.55 62.84
N PHE A 5 32.51 -12.36 62.33
CA PHE A 5 31.23 -11.95 61.77
C PHE A 5 31.18 -12.44 60.30
N VAL A 6 30.51 -13.54 60.07
CA VAL A 6 30.29 -14.07 58.70
C VAL A 6 29.13 -13.26 58.08
N LEU A 7 29.49 -12.34 57.20
CA LEU A 7 28.51 -11.56 56.40
C LEU A 7 28.01 -12.46 55.24
N PHE A 8 26.81 -13.01 55.39
CA PHE A 8 26.14 -13.75 54.33
C PHE A 8 25.57 -12.73 53.34
N ILE A 9 26.27 -12.49 52.19
CA ILE A 9 25.76 -11.74 51.09
C ILE A 9 24.79 -12.64 50.31
N ALA A 10 23.50 -12.48 50.58
CA ALA A 10 22.44 -13.06 49.79
C ALA A 10 22.41 -12.34 48.40
N ILE A 11 23.08 -12.90 47.41
CA ILE A 11 22.91 -12.48 46.02
C ILE A 11 21.52 -12.94 45.57
N PHE A 12 20.56 -11.99 45.72
CA PHE A 12 19.22 -12.18 45.14
C PHE A 12 19.35 -12.04 43.66
N SER A 13 19.59 -13.16 42.97
CA SER A 13 19.54 -13.24 41.52
C SER A 13 18.12 -12.93 41.08
N PHE A 14 17.86 -11.68 40.74
CA PHE A 14 16.66 -11.28 40.03
C PHE A 14 16.79 -11.82 38.60
N VAL A 15 16.40 -13.06 38.42
CA VAL A 15 16.19 -13.65 37.09
C VAL A 15 15.02 -12.89 36.49
N LEU A 16 15.34 -11.84 35.71
CA LEU A 16 14.37 -11.26 34.79
C LEU A 16 13.95 -12.44 33.87
N SER A 17 12.78 -13.01 34.16
CA SER A 17 12.09 -13.91 33.25
C SER A 17 11.76 -13.12 32.00
N LEU A 18 12.69 -13.04 31.06
CA LEU A 18 12.41 -12.70 29.66
C LEU A 18 11.47 -13.78 29.15
N SER A 19 10.18 -13.64 29.47
CA SER A 19 9.16 -14.39 28.74
C SER A 19 9.45 -14.15 27.26
N PRO A 20 9.69 -15.21 26.44
CA PRO A 20 9.87 -15.01 25.02
C PRO A 20 8.65 -14.24 24.55
N LEU A 21 8.85 -13.02 24.07
CA LEU A 21 7.80 -12.23 23.43
C LEU A 21 7.29 -13.09 22.27
N SER A 22 6.22 -13.85 22.53
CA SER A 22 5.64 -14.72 21.53
C SER A 22 5.37 -13.89 20.30
N ALA A 23 6.05 -14.21 19.20
CA ALA A 23 5.86 -13.48 17.95
C ALA A 23 4.38 -13.49 17.62
N LYS A 24 3.79 -12.32 17.40
CA LYS A 24 2.36 -12.19 17.07
C LYS A 24 2.05 -13.02 15.83
N ARG A 25 0.96 -13.75 15.88
CA ARG A 25 0.43 -14.51 14.75
C ARG A 25 -0.55 -13.64 13.98
N ILE A 26 -0.11 -13.06 12.88
CA ILE A 26 -0.89 -12.09 12.10
C ILE A 26 -1.44 -12.74 10.84
N ILE A 27 -2.71 -12.53 10.54
CA ILE A 27 -3.30 -12.80 9.23
C ILE A 27 -3.60 -11.47 8.55
N SER A 28 -3.15 -11.32 7.31
CA SER A 28 -3.41 -10.13 6.49
C SER A 28 -4.37 -10.47 5.35
N LEU A 29 -5.51 -9.79 5.31
CA LEU A 29 -6.53 -9.94 4.27
C LEU A 29 -6.42 -8.90 3.16
N THR A 30 -5.28 -8.20 3.06
CA THR A 30 -5.07 -7.13 2.07
C THR A 30 -3.60 -7.05 1.64
N PRO A 31 -3.29 -7.00 0.32
CA PRO A 31 -1.91 -6.92 -0.17
C PRO A 31 -1.12 -5.73 0.38
N SER A 32 -1.74 -4.54 0.48
CA SER A 32 -1.08 -3.35 1.01
C SER A 32 -0.68 -3.48 2.49
N LEU A 33 -1.53 -4.09 3.32
CA LEU A 33 -1.22 -4.35 4.72
C LEU A 33 -0.12 -5.40 4.86
N THR A 34 -0.13 -6.45 4.03
CA THR A 34 0.97 -7.43 3.96
C THR A 34 2.29 -6.74 3.62
N LYS A 35 2.28 -5.86 2.63
CA LYS A 35 3.46 -5.09 2.22
C LYS A 35 3.93 -4.14 3.33
N ASN A 36 3.01 -3.53 4.05
CA ASN A 36 3.32 -2.70 5.21
C ASN A 36 3.99 -3.52 6.34
N LEU A 37 3.56 -4.76 6.60
CA LEU A 37 4.24 -5.67 7.54
C LEU A 37 5.68 -5.94 7.11
N GLN A 38 5.95 -6.11 5.82
CA GLN A 38 7.32 -6.29 5.30
C GLN A 38 8.19 -5.06 5.61
N TYR A 39 7.70 -3.85 5.35
CA TYR A 39 8.44 -2.61 5.63
C TYR A 39 8.63 -2.33 7.13
N LEU A 40 7.75 -2.88 7.97
CA LEU A 40 7.87 -2.86 9.43
C LEU A 40 8.79 -3.95 9.99
N GLY A 41 9.32 -4.85 9.13
CA GLY A 41 10.15 -5.98 9.55
C GLY A 41 9.39 -7.07 10.30
N SER A 42 8.08 -7.19 10.04
CA SER A 42 7.17 -8.12 10.72
C SER A 42 6.57 -9.20 9.80
N GLU A 43 7.19 -9.48 8.64
CA GLU A 43 6.71 -10.53 7.75
C GLU A 43 6.80 -11.94 8.38
N ASN A 44 7.76 -12.16 9.28
CA ASN A 44 7.90 -13.42 10.02
C ASN A 44 6.72 -13.68 10.99
N GLU A 45 5.97 -12.65 11.37
CA GLU A 45 4.77 -12.75 12.18
C GLU A 45 3.53 -13.14 11.36
N LEU A 46 3.62 -13.12 10.01
CA LEU A 46 2.52 -13.43 9.12
C LEU A 46 2.30 -14.95 9.03
N VAL A 47 1.12 -15.42 9.45
CA VAL A 47 0.74 -16.85 9.44
C VAL A 47 -0.33 -17.17 8.40
N GLY A 48 -0.94 -16.15 7.75
CA GLY A 48 -1.91 -16.33 6.69
C GLY A 48 -2.09 -15.04 5.90
N CYS A 49 -2.39 -15.15 4.60
CA CYS A 49 -2.63 -14.01 3.74
C CYS A 49 -3.61 -14.35 2.59
N THR A 50 -3.91 -13.37 1.74
CA THR A 50 -4.69 -13.61 0.51
C THR A 50 -3.81 -14.15 -0.61
N SER A 51 -4.43 -14.73 -1.64
CA SER A 51 -3.74 -15.19 -2.85
C SER A 51 -3.04 -14.09 -3.65
N TYR A 52 -3.39 -12.82 -3.39
CA TYR A 52 -2.78 -11.64 -4.04
C TYR A 52 -1.62 -11.03 -3.27
N CYS A 53 -1.36 -11.51 -2.06
CA CYS A 53 -0.22 -11.03 -1.27
C CYS A 53 1.09 -11.60 -1.82
N LYS A 54 2.05 -10.72 -2.10
CA LYS A 54 3.42 -11.12 -2.45
C LYS A 54 4.26 -11.18 -1.19
N THR A 55 4.78 -12.35 -0.88
CA THR A 55 5.56 -12.63 0.34
C THR A 55 6.91 -13.25 -0.02
N THR A 56 7.92 -13.03 0.82
CA THR A 56 9.28 -13.58 0.61
C THR A 56 9.38 -15.06 0.95
N ARG A 57 8.42 -15.56 1.73
CA ARG A 57 8.31 -16.97 2.12
C ARG A 57 6.91 -17.51 1.81
N LYS A 58 6.77 -18.82 1.74
CA LYS A 58 5.46 -19.45 1.52
C LYS A 58 4.56 -19.27 2.75
N ILE A 59 3.47 -18.54 2.59
CA ILE A 59 2.46 -18.26 3.62
C ILE A 59 1.15 -18.97 3.22
N PRO A 60 0.44 -19.61 4.17
CA PRO A 60 -0.89 -20.17 3.93
C PRO A 60 -1.87 -19.14 3.34
N VAL A 61 -2.47 -19.47 2.21
CA VAL A 61 -3.52 -18.65 1.60
C VAL A 61 -4.84 -18.94 2.30
N VAL A 62 -5.41 -17.93 2.94
CA VAL A 62 -6.69 -18.01 3.69
C VAL A 62 -7.84 -17.27 3.00
N ALA A 63 -7.54 -16.52 1.94
CA ALA A 63 -8.54 -15.76 1.20
C ALA A 63 -8.16 -15.63 -0.27
N SER A 64 -9.19 -15.57 -1.13
CA SER A 64 -9.09 -15.06 -2.50
C SER A 64 -9.49 -13.58 -2.54
N ALA A 65 -9.68 -13.00 -3.75
CA ALA A 65 -10.19 -11.63 -3.89
C ALA A 65 -11.60 -11.44 -3.31
N VAL A 66 -12.42 -12.48 -3.34
CA VAL A 66 -13.88 -12.39 -3.05
C VAL A 66 -14.32 -13.19 -1.85
N LYS A 67 -13.51 -14.12 -1.35
CA LYS A 67 -13.92 -15.04 -0.28
C LYS A 67 -12.80 -15.34 0.70
N VAL A 68 -13.10 -15.17 1.99
CA VAL A 68 -12.24 -15.56 3.10
C VAL A 68 -12.69 -16.93 3.62
N ASN A 69 -11.74 -17.84 3.79
CA ASN A 69 -12.00 -19.11 4.46
C ASN A 69 -11.84 -18.93 5.98
N VAL A 70 -12.95 -18.66 6.65
CA VAL A 70 -13.00 -18.39 8.10
C VAL A 70 -12.47 -19.57 8.91
N GLU A 71 -12.78 -20.81 8.55
CA GLU A 71 -12.31 -22.00 9.24
C GLU A 71 -10.78 -22.10 9.18
N LYS A 72 -10.20 -21.83 8.01
CA LYS A 72 -8.74 -21.82 7.83
C LYS A 72 -8.08 -20.67 8.60
N VAL A 73 -8.74 -19.50 8.69
CA VAL A 73 -8.27 -18.39 9.55
C VAL A 73 -8.20 -18.84 11.00
N VAL A 74 -9.27 -19.47 11.51
CA VAL A 74 -9.33 -19.93 12.91
C VAL A 74 -8.31 -21.05 13.18
N SER A 75 -8.16 -22.02 12.27
CA SER A 75 -7.20 -23.12 12.44
C SER A 75 -5.75 -22.64 12.56
N LEU A 76 -5.42 -21.47 12.01
CA LEU A 76 -4.11 -20.85 12.15
C LEU A 76 -3.91 -20.13 13.49
N LYS A 77 -4.91 -20.07 14.36
CA LYS A 77 -4.87 -19.46 15.70
C LYS A 77 -4.19 -18.08 15.69
N PRO A 78 -4.73 -17.10 14.93
CA PRO A 78 -4.14 -15.77 14.85
C PRO A 78 -4.40 -14.96 16.14
N ASP A 79 -3.41 -14.17 16.54
CA ASP A 79 -3.58 -13.15 17.58
C ASP A 79 -4.24 -11.88 17.03
N LEU A 80 -4.10 -11.68 15.71
CA LEU A 80 -4.57 -10.49 15.01
C LEU A 80 -4.91 -10.81 13.55
N VAL A 81 -6.09 -10.39 13.11
CA VAL A 81 -6.44 -10.29 11.69
C VAL A 81 -6.49 -8.82 11.30
N ILE A 82 -5.75 -8.45 10.25
CA ILE A 82 -5.80 -7.11 9.66
C ILE A 82 -6.49 -7.21 8.29
N ALA A 83 -7.46 -6.32 8.06
CA ALA A 83 -8.29 -6.29 6.88
C ALA A 83 -8.47 -4.85 6.39
N SER A 84 -8.99 -4.66 5.20
CA SER A 84 -9.48 -3.37 4.72
C SER A 84 -11.01 -3.37 4.59
N THR A 85 -11.59 -2.21 4.37
CA THR A 85 -13.03 -2.06 4.09
C THR A 85 -13.48 -2.76 2.80
N LEU A 86 -12.55 -3.28 1.98
CA LEU A 86 -12.87 -4.15 0.84
C LEU A 86 -13.24 -5.59 1.27
N THR A 87 -12.90 -5.98 2.50
CA THR A 87 -13.32 -7.28 3.04
C THR A 87 -14.80 -7.22 3.41
N GLN A 88 -15.56 -8.22 3.01
CA GLN A 88 -17.00 -8.28 3.25
C GLN A 88 -17.35 -8.09 4.74
N PRO A 89 -18.30 -7.20 5.08
CA PRO A 89 -18.67 -6.91 6.47
C PRO A 89 -19.10 -8.16 7.24
N GLU A 90 -19.79 -9.10 6.59
CA GLU A 90 -20.24 -10.37 7.17
C GLU A 90 -19.06 -11.23 7.62
N THR A 91 -17.99 -11.25 6.84
CA THR A 91 -16.74 -11.94 7.18
C THR A 91 -16.08 -11.32 8.41
N ILE A 92 -16.03 -10.00 8.47
CA ILE A 92 -15.48 -9.27 9.63
C ILE A 92 -16.33 -9.55 10.88
N ALA A 93 -17.65 -9.52 10.75
CA ALA A 93 -18.57 -9.84 11.85
C ALA A 93 -18.42 -11.29 12.33
N ALA A 94 -18.29 -12.26 11.43
CA ALA A 94 -18.06 -13.66 11.75
C ALA A 94 -16.76 -13.87 12.52
N LEU A 95 -15.65 -13.27 12.08
CA LEU A 95 -14.36 -13.35 12.76
C LEU A 95 -14.41 -12.75 14.19
N LYS A 96 -15.06 -11.60 14.35
CA LYS A 96 -15.25 -10.96 15.66
C LYS A 96 -16.13 -11.81 16.59
N LYS A 97 -17.22 -12.38 16.08
CA LYS A 97 -18.16 -13.23 16.84
C LYS A 97 -17.48 -14.45 17.46
N ILE A 98 -16.49 -15.03 16.79
CA ILE A 98 -15.73 -16.18 17.29
C ILE A 98 -14.48 -15.76 18.09
N GLY A 99 -14.39 -14.49 18.50
CA GLY A 99 -13.34 -13.98 19.39
C GLY A 99 -12.03 -13.62 18.70
N VAL A 100 -11.93 -13.64 17.37
CA VAL A 100 -10.71 -13.26 16.65
C VAL A 100 -10.55 -11.75 16.64
N LYS A 101 -9.48 -11.22 17.22
CA LYS A 101 -9.16 -9.80 17.18
C LYS A 101 -8.97 -9.35 15.73
N THR A 102 -9.91 -8.55 15.22
CA THR A 102 -9.91 -8.09 13.83
C THR A 102 -9.92 -6.57 13.77
N VAL A 103 -8.92 -6.00 13.08
CA VAL A 103 -8.78 -4.56 12.83
C VAL A 103 -8.97 -4.28 11.35
N VAL A 104 -9.90 -3.37 11.04
CA VAL A 104 -10.23 -2.97 9.66
C VAL A 104 -9.66 -1.58 9.41
N PHE A 105 -8.86 -1.45 8.35
CA PHE A 105 -8.33 -0.19 7.87
C PHE A 105 -9.24 0.35 6.76
N PRO A 106 -9.62 1.63 6.77
CA PRO A 106 -10.36 2.23 5.67
C PRO A 106 -9.53 2.27 4.39
N MET A 107 -10.16 2.50 3.24
CA MET A 107 -9.42 2.85 2.03
C MET A 107 -8.76 4.22 2.23
N ALA A 108 -7.48 4.32 1.89
CA ALA A 108 -6.78 5.60 1.91
C ALA A 108 -7.11 6.41 0.66
N HIS A 109 -7.45 7.69 0.84
CA HIS A 109 -7.76 8.63 -0.24
C HIS A 109 -6.61 9.58 -0.55
N SER A 110 -5.58 9.62 0.29
CA SER A 110 -4.42 10.49 0.15
C SER A 110 -3.14 9.83 0.64
N PHE A 111 -1.98 10.38 0.25
CA PHE A 111 -0.69 9.98 0.80
C PHE A 111 -0.61 10.19 2.32
N SER A 112 -1.24 11.24 2.82
CA SER A 112 -1.30 11.49 4.27
C SER A 112 -2.01 10.36 5.01
N GLU A 113 -3.14 9.89 4.48
CA GLU A 113 -3.88 8.77 5.06
C GLU A 113 -3.11 7.44 4.97
N ILE A 114 -2.38 7.21 3.87
CA ILE A 114 -1.46 6.06 3.75
C ILE A 114 -0.42 6.09 4.88
N CYS A 115 0.20 7.24 5.14
CA CYS A 115 1.18 7.40 6.20
C CYS A 115 0.56 7.20 7.60
N ALA A 116 -0.63 7.75 7.83
CA ALA A 116 -1.35 7.58 9.10
C ALA A 116 -1.67 6.11 9.38
N GLN A 117 -2.16 5.38 8.38
CA GLN A 117 -2.46 3.95 8.50
C GLN A 117 -1.20 3.11 8.71
N PHE A 118 -0.10 3.45 8.05
CA PHE A 118 1.19 2.77 8.26
C PHE A 118 1.67 2.94 9.71
N LEU A 119 1.57 4.15 10.26
CA LEU A 119 1.91 4.42 11.66
C LEU A 119 0.97 3.69 12.62
N GLN A 120 -0.34 3.69 12.34
CA GLN A 120 -1.35 2.98 13.11
C GLN A 120 -1.04 1.47 13.15
N LEU A 121 -0.69 0.87 12.00
CA LEU A 121 -0.29 -0.53 11.94
C LEU A 121 0.99 -0.77 12.77
N GLY A 122 1.98 0.11 12.65
CA GLY A 122 3.20 0.03 13.45
C GLY A 122 2.93 0.04 14.96
N LYS A 123 2.05 0.94 15.44
CA LYS A 123 1.60 0.97 16.84
C LYS A 123 0.89 -0.33 17.24
N LEU A 124 -0.02 -0.80 16.41
CA LEU A 124 -0.82 -2.01 16.66
C LEU A 124 0.05 -3.25 16.89
N ILE A 125 1.16 -3.36 16.17
CA ILE A 125 2.06 -4.52 16.26
C ILE A 125 3.32 -4.29 17.10
N GLY A 126 3.45 -3.11 17.74
CA GLY A 126 4.61 -2.77 18.57
C GLY A 126 5.86 -2.38 17.78
N LYS A 127 5.70 -1.88 16.55
CA LYS A 127 6.78 -1.44 15.65
C LYS A 127 6.69 0.07 15.34
N GLU A 128 6.22 0.87 16.30
CA GLU A 128 6.03 2.32 16.11
C GLU A 128 7.33 3.03 15.76
N ALA A 129 8.43 2.75 16.44
CA ALA A 129 9.73 3.37 16.15
C ALA A 129 10.21 3.08 14.73
N GLN A 130 10.01 1.84 14.24
CA GLN A 130 10.33 1.46 12.86
C GLN A 130 9.41 2.19 11.87
N ALA A 131 8.11 2.29 12.16
CA ALA A 131 7.17 3.02 11.32
C ALA A 131 7.57 4.50 11.18
N GLN A 132 7.89 5.16 12.30
CA GLN A 132 8.36 6.55 12.30
C GLN A 132 9.67 6.72 11.52
N LYS A 133 10.62 5.77 11.63
CA LYS A 133 11.87 5.79 10.87
C LYS A 133 11.60 5.74 9.37
N VAL A 134 10.78 4.79 8.92
CA VAL A 134 10.40 4.65 7.50
C VAL A 134 9.70 5.92 7.01
N LEU A 135 8.74 6.44 7.77
CA LEU A 135 8.01 7.65 7.37
C LEU A 135 8.91 8.87 7.25
N ARG A 136 9.88 9.06 8.16
CA ARG A 136 10.86 10.16 8.04
C ARG A 136 11.66 10.06 6.74
N GLN A 137 12.16 8.86 6.40
CA GLN A 137 12.93 8.64 5.17
C GLN A 137 12.08 8.91 3.91
N ILE A 138 10.84 8.43 3.90
CA ILE A 138 9.93 8.61 2.76
C ILE A 138 9.53 10.07 2.60
N ASN A 139 9.18 10.77 3.69
CA ASN A 139 8.84 12.18 3.64
C ASN A 139 10.00 13.04 3.15
N GLN A 140 11.24 12.75 3.56
CA GLN A 140 12.43 13.42 3.04
C GLN A 140 12.63 13.15 1.53
N LYS A 141 12.42 11.90 1.09
CA LYS A 141 12.48 11.55 -0.34
C LYS A 141 11.44 12.32 -1.14
N ILE A 142 10.20 12.35 -0.70
CA ILE A 142 9.11 13.07 -1.38
C ILE A 142 9.37 14.58 -1.41
N ALA A 143 9.85 15.16 -0.31
CA ALA A 143 10.19 16.58 -0.26
C ALA A 143 11.28 16.92 -1.30
N LYS A 144 12.32 16.10 -1.42
CA LYS A 144 13.36 16.27 -2.45
C LYS A 144 12.78 16.16 -3.87
N LEU A 145 11.93 15.17 -4.13
CA LEU A 145 11.28 15.01 -5.42
C LEU A 145 10.45 16.25 -5.78
N LYS A 146 9.59 16.72 -4.89
CA LYS A 146 8.74 17.90 -5.11
C LYS A 146 9.56 19.17 -5.36
N ALA A 147 10.70 19.35 -4.69
CA ALA A 147 11.58 20.50 -4.88
C ALA A 147 12.22 20.57 -6.29
N THR A 148 12.30 19.44 -6.99
CA THR A 148 12.91 19.35 -8.34
C THR A 148 11.89 19.42 -9.48
N THR A 149 10.61 19.65 -9.17
CA THR A 149 9.53 19.51 -10.14
C THR A 149 8.84 20.84 -10.42
N THR A 150 8.76 21.16 -11.71
CA THR A 150 8.01 22.32 -12.26
C THR A 150 7.04 21.91 -13.37
N SER A 151 6.64 20.62 -13.40
CA SER A 151 5.75 20.12 -14.44
C SER A 151 4.36 20.76 -14.30
N ASN A 152 3.84 21.33 -15.38
CA ASN A 152 2.46 21.82 -15.49
C ASN A 152 1.67 21.01 -16.52
N GLN A 153 2.19 19.82 -16.87
CA GLN A 153 1.65 18.97 -17.93
C GLN A 153 0.28 18.41 -17.53
N ARG A 154 -0.59 18.28 -18.52
CA ARG A 154 -1.86 17.55 -18.38
C ARG A 154 -1.58 16.06 -18.43
N VAL A 155 -1.96 15.36 -17.37
CA VAL A 155 -1.67 13.93 -17.18
C VAL A 155 -2.96 13.13 -17.10
N PHE A 156 -2.98 11.99 -17.74
CA PHE A 156 -3.98 10.96 -17.64
C PHE A 156 -3.38 9.70 -17.01
N ILE A 157 -3.97 9.19 -15.93
CA ILE A 157 -3.63 7.87 -15.38
C ILE A 157 -4.82 6.94 -15.60
N GLN A 158 -4.60 5.90 -16.40
CA GLN A 158 -5.58 4.88 -16.75
C GLN A 158 -5.43 3.66 -15.83
N LEU A 159 -6.54 3.20 -15.26
CA LEU A 159 -6.61 2.02 -14.37
C LEU A 159 -7.23 0.78 -15.02
N GLY A 160 -8.07 0.96 -16.00
CA GLY A 160 -8.76 -0.12 -16.72
C GLY A 160 -8.90 0.20 -18.20
N ALA A 161 -9.10 -0.83 -18.99
CA ALA A 161 -9.19 -0.72 -20.45
C ALA A 161 -10.63 -0.93 -20.97
N ASN A 162 -11.37 -1.83 -20.34
CA ASN A 162 -12.72 -2.17 -20.79
C ASN A 162 -13.62 -2.53 -19.58
N PRO A 163 -14.39 -1.56 -19.04
CA PRO A 163 -14.47 -0.16 -19.47
C PRO A 163 -13.20 0.65 -19.14
N LEU A 164 -13.01 1.76 -19.86
CA LEU A 164 -11.92 2.69 -19.57
C LEU A 164 -12.16 3.38 -18.24
N PHE A 165 -11.19 3.29 -17.35
CA PHE A 165 -11.29 3.83 -15.98
C PHE A 165 -10.07 4.69 -15.65
N ALA A 166 -10.31 5.85 -15.07
CA ALA A 166 -9.32 6.89 -14.79
C ALA A 166 -9.10 7.11 -13.30
N VAL A 167 -7.91 7.56 -12.94
CA VAL A 167 -7.66 8.17 -11.63
C VAL A 167 -8.37 9.51 -11.55
N ILE A 168 -9.21 9.69 -10.53
CA ILE A 168 -9.96 10.92 -10.27
C ILE A 168 -9.46 11.62 -9.00
N PRO A 169 -9.80 12.91 -8.79
CA PRO A 169 -9.62 13.60 -7.51
C PRO A 169 -10.17 12.78 -6.33
N ASN A 170 -9.68 13.03 -5.12
CA ASN A 170 -10.03 12.30 -3.90
C ASN A 170 -9.64 10.80 -3.90
N THR A 171 -8.62 10.44 -4.68
CA THR A 171 -7.94 9.15 -4.58
C THR A 171 -6.46 9.38 -4.28
N PHE A 172 -5.84 8.46 -3.53
CA PHE A 172 -4.39 8.59 -3.25
C PHE A 172 -3.54 8.61 -4.53
N MET A 173 -4.03 8.01 -5.61
CA MET A 173 -3.33 8.01 -6.90
C MET A 173 -3.34 9.38 -7.58
N ASN A 174 -4.32 10.24 -7.27
CA ASN A 174 -4.30 11.62 -7.72
C ASN A 174 -3.13 12.40 -7.10
N ASP A 175 -2.69 12.03 -5.90
CA ASP A 175 -1.53 12.65 -5.26
C ASP A 175 -0.23 12.42 -6.06
N TYR A 176 -0.12 11.36 -6.88
CA TYR A 176 1.00 11.21 -7.80
C TYR A 176 1.08 12.37 -8.78
N ILE A 177 -0.07 12.77 -9.35
CA ILE A 177 -0.15 13.87 -10.33
C ILE A 177 0.11 15.21 -9.64
N VAL A 178 -0.55 15.44 -8.51
CA VAL A 178 -0.43 16.69 -7.74
C VAL A 178 1.01 16.88 -7.22
N PHE A 179 1.61 15.83 -6.66
CA PHE A 179 2.97 15.91 -6.13
C PHE A 179 4.03 16.05 -7.24
N ALA A 180 3.73 15.57 -8.45
CA ALA A 180 4.54 15.81 -9.63
C ALA A 180 4.34 17.20 -10.23
N GLY A 181 3.54 18.08 -9.62
CA GLY A 181 3.26 19.43 -10.12
C GLY A 181 2.46 19.45 -11.42
N ALA A 182 1.82 18.33 -11.78
CA ALA A 182 1.04 18.14 -12.99
C ALA A 182 -0.46 18.37 -12.76
N LYS A 183 -1.22 18.42 -13.84
CA LYS A 183 -2.68 18.61 -13.82
C LYS A 183 -3.39 17.32 -14.24
N ASN A 184 -4.28 16.81 -13.40
CA ASN A 184 -5.11 15.68 -13.74
C ASN A 184 -6.20 16.12 -14.74
N ILE A 185 -6.29 15.44 -15.91
CA ILE A 185 -7.32 15.78 -16.90
C ILE A 185 -8.74 15.41 -16.44
N THR A 186 -8.86 14.62 -15.37
CA THR A 186 -10.15 14.23 -14.77
C THR A 186 -10.62 15.20 -13.68
N GLN A 187 -9.98 16.37 -13.54
CA GLN A 187 -10.41 17.38 -12.57
C GLN A 187 -11.90 17.69 -12.74
N GLY A 188 -12.64 17.68 -11.61
CA GLY A 188 -14.08 17.88 -11.58
C GLY A 188 -14.93 16.61 -11.81
N MET A 189 -14.31 15.47 -12.15
CA MET A 189 -15.04 14.21 -12.25
C MET A 189 -15.23 13.56 -10.87
N THR A 190 -16.42 12.98 -10.66
CA THR A 190 -16.78 12.23 -9.44
C THR A 190 -16.79 10.71 -9.67
N SER A 191 -16.72 10.27 -10.92
CA SER A 191 -16.60 8.85 -11.32
C SER A 191 -15.38 8.66 -12.22
N GLY A 192 -14.69 7.53 -12.05
CA GLY A 192 -13.53 7.16 -12.87
C GLY A 192 -13.90 6.65 -14.26
N SER A 193 -15.17 6.37 -14.55
CA SER A 193 -15.60 5.93 -15.89
C SER A 193 -15.47 7.09 -16.88
N ILE A 194 -14.75 6.85 -17.97
CA ILE A 194 -14.45 7.87 -19.00
C ILE A 194 -14.41 7.20 -20.36
N THR A 195 -14.79 7.92 -21.43
CA THR A 195 -14.65 7.45 -22.79
C THR A 195 -13.32 7.88 -23.39
N ARG A 196 -12.88 7.16 -24.44
CA ARG A 196 -11.63 7.49 -25.14
C ARG A 196 -11.72 8.85 -25.80
N GLU A 197 -12.88 9.19 -26.38
CA GLU A 197 -13.16 10.50 -26.99
C GLU A 197 -13.04 11.65 -25.99
N ALA A 198 -13.51 11.42 -24.75
CA ALA A 198 -13.38 12.43 -23.70
C ALA A 198 -11.92 12.65 -23.27
N VAL A 199 -11.08 11.61 -23.32
CA VAL A 199 -9.62 11.74 -23.08
C VAL A 199 -8.97 12.47 -24.26
N LEU A 200 -9.32 12.13 -25.51
CA LEU A 200 -8.80 12.81 -26.71
C LEU A 200 -9.12 14.32 -26.70
N THR A 201 -10.36 14.68 -26.35
CA THR A 201 -10.79 16.09 -26.23
C THR A 201 -9.99 16.85 -25.18
N ARG A 202 -9.67 16.21 -24.04
CA ARG A 202 -8.88 16.80 -22.96
C ARG A 202 -7.39 16.84 -23.25
N ASN A 203 -6.96 16.10 -24.28
CA ASN A 203 -5.63 16.12 -24.89
C ASN A 203 -4.48 16.08 -23.86
N PRO A 204 -4.31 14.99 -23.08
CA PRO A 204 -3.21 14.87 -22.13
C PRO A 204 -1.84 14.89 -22.84
N GLU A 205 -0.86 15.46 -22.14
CA GLU A 205 0.54 15.55 -22.60
C GLU A 205 1.37 14.33 -22.19
N ALA A 206 0.87 13.57 -21.19
CA ALA A 206 1.39 12.27 -20.79
C ALA A 206 0.27 11.33 -20.35
N ILE A 207 0.42 10.05 -20.68
CA ILE A 207 -0.49 8.96 -20.29
C ILE A 207 0.30 7.91 -19.52
N PHE A 208 -0.19 7.55 -18.34
CA PHE A 208 0.32 6.44 -17.54
C PHE A 208 -0.75 5.35 -17.48
N ILE A 209 -0.43 4.16 -17.99
CA ILE A 209 -1.34 3.02 -18.04
C ILE A 209 -1.00 2.10 -16.88
N VAL A 210 -1.91 2.01 -15.92
CA VAL A 210 -1.81 1.12 -14.76
C VAL A 210 -2.86 0.04 -14.93
N THR A 211 -2.49 -1.07 -15.53
CA THR A 211 -3.42 -2.17 -15.78
C THR A 211 -2.90 -3.48 -15.19
N MET A 212 -3.80 -4.42 -15.00
CA MET A 212 -3.48 -5.77 -14.52
C MET A 212 -2.89 -6.61 -15.67
N GLY A 213 -1.61 -6.39 -15.99
CA GLY A 213 -0.83 -7.34 -16.78
C GLY A 213 -1.03 -7.27 -18.30
N VAL A 214 -1.64 -8.29 -18.90
CA VAL A 214 -1.57 -8.62 -20.33
C VAL A 214 -2.08 -7.54 -21.28
N PHE A 215 -2.96 -6.64 -20.84
CA PHE A 215 -3.61 -5.62 -21.68
C PHE A 215 -2.85 -4.30 -21.79
N ALA A 216 -1.86 -4.03 -20.94
CA ALA A 216 -1.18 -2.72 -20.89
C ALA A 216 -0.46 -2.38 -22.21
N GLY A 217 0.20 -3.35 -22.82
CA GLY A 217 0.86 -3.18 -24.10
C GLY A 217 -0.12 -2.96 -25.26
N GLN A 218 -1.28 -3.59 -25.22
CA GLN A 218 -2.35 -3.37 -26.21
C GLN A 218 -2.93 -1.96 -26.05
N GLU A 219 -3.24 -1.54 -24.84
CA GLU A 219 -3.74 -0.19 -24.56
C GLU A 219 -2.76 0.90 -24.99
N LYS A 220 -1.46 0.69 -24.78
CA LYS A 220 -0.45 1.61 -25.28
C LYS A 220 -0.52 1.75 -26.77
N ARG A 221 -0.57 0.64 -27.52
CA ARG A 221 -0.72 0.66 -28.99
C ARG A 221 -2.02 1.32 -29.46
N GLU A 222 -3.11 1.12 -28.72
CA GLU A 222 -4.38 1.79 -29.04
C GLU A 222 -4.27 3.32 -28.89
N TRP A 223 -3.61 3.83 -27.86
CA TRP A 223 -3.35 5.27 -27.71
C TRP A 223 -2.41 5.79 -28.80
N GLU A 224 -1.39 5.06 -29.17
CA GLU A 224 -0.41 5.44 -30.21
C GLU A 224 -1.02 5.63 -31.61
N ARG A 225 -2.22 5.10 -31.86
CA ARG A 225 -2.96 5.32 -33.12
C ARG A 225 -3.45 6.76 -33.29
N TYR A 226 -3.57 7.51 -32.22
CA TYR A 226 -4.07 8.88 -32.23
C TYR A 226 -2.91 9.88 -32.42
N SER A 227 -2.38 9.98 -33.62
CA SER A 227 -1.20 10.79 -33.96
C SER A 227 -1.27 12.26 -33.53
N ASN A 228 -2.50 12.82 -33.43
CA ASN A 228 -2.73 14.21 -32.99
C ASN A 228 -2.68 14.39 -31.47
N LEU A 229 -2.75 13.32 -30.67
CA LEU A 229 -2.72 13.37 -29.22
C LEU A 229 -1.35 13.87 -28.75
N ALA A 230 -1.35 14.86 -27.82
CA ALA A 230 -0.11 15.44 -27.33
C ALA A 230 0.83 14.39 -26.68
N ALA A 231 0.27 13.44 -25.94
CA ALA A 231 1.05 12.36 -25.34
C ALA A 231 1.77 11.47 -26.37
N VAL A 232 1.16 11.28 -27.55
CA VAL A 232 1.78 10.53 -28.68
C VAL A 232 2.90 11.35 -29.29
N LYS A 233 2.63 12.63 -29.61
CA LYS A 233 3.64 13.55 -30.17
C LYS A 233 4.85 13.68 -29.23
N ASN A 234 4.61 13.71 -27.93
CA ASN A 234 5.65 13.81 -26.91
C ASN A 234 6.33 12.47 -26.59
N LYS A 235 5.86 11.34 -27.14
CA LYS A 235 6.30 9.97 -26.80
C LYS A 235 6.17 9.66 -25.30
N LYS A 236 5.16 10.25 -24.64
CA LYS A 236 4.92 10.14 -23.19
C LYS A 236 3.73 9.24 -22.88
N ILE A 237 3.77 7.97 -23.35
CA ILE A 237 2.83 6.91 -22.98
C ILE A 237 3.61 5.79 -22.29
N PHE A 238 3.37 5.63 -21.00
CA PHE A 238 4.12 4.75 -20.12
C PHE A 238 3.22 3.71 -19.46
N ILE A 239 3.78 2.52 -19.22
CA ILE A 239 3.12 1.46 -18.45
C ILE A 239 3.73 1.45 -17.05
N ILE A 240 2.88 1.42 -16.02
CA ILE A 240 3.30 1.30 -14.62
C ILE A 240 2.77 -0.01 -14.04
N ASP A 241 3.63 -0.70 -13.31
CA ASP A 241 3.27 -1.91 -12.58
C ASP A 241 2.18 -1.61 -11.54
N SER A 242 1.05 -2.31 -11.68
CA SER A 242 -0.09 -2.18 -10.77
C SER A 242 0.23 -2.57 -9.32
N ASP A 243 1.14 -3.51 -9.10
CA ASP A 243 1.56 -3.89 -7.74
C ASP A 243 2.24 -2.74 -7.00
N LYS A 244 2.87 -1.81 -7.74
CA LYS A 244 3.45 -0.60 -7.17
C LYS A 244 2.42 0.52 -7.08
N ALA A 245 1.73 0.81 -8.18
CA ALA A 245 0.84 1.95 -8.27
C ALA A 245 -0.47 1.77 -7.48
N CYS A 246 -1.02 0.54 -7.41
CA CYS A 246 -2.30 0.26 -6.75
C CYS A 246 -2.15 -0.32 -5.34
N THR A 247 -0.93 -0.48 -4.82
CA THR A 247 -0.69 -0.97 -3.46
C THR A 247 -0.31 0.21 -2.56
N PRO A 248 -1.27 0.81 -1.82
CA PRO A 248 -1.03 2.02 -1.05
C PRO A 248 -0.18 1.74 0.20
N THR A 249 1.13 1.95 0.07
CA THR A 249 2.08 2.02 1.18
C THR A 249 2.93 3.28 1.03
N PRO A 250 3.54 3.82 2.11
CA PRO A 250 4.41 5.00 1.97
C PRO A 250 5.57 4.77 1.00
N VAL A 251 6.13 3.55 0.99
CA VAL A 251 7.30 3.21 0.16
C VAL A 251 6.91 3.08 -1.31
N THR A 252 5.88 2.27 -1.63
CA THR A 252 5.42 2.10 -3.02
C THR A 252 4.91 3.42 -3.61
N PHE A 253 4.29 4.27 -2.78
CA PHE A 253 3.88 5.61 -3.21
C PHE A 253 5.09 6.45 -3.66
N ALA A 254 6.15 6.51 -2.84
CA ALA A 254 7.33 7.28 -3.17
C ALA A 254 8.08 6.73 -4.40
N GLU A 255 8.13 5.41 -4.57
CA GLU A 255 8.72 4.77 -5.76
C GLU A 255 7.92 5.07 -7.03
N THR A 256 6.58 4.99 -6.96
CA THR A 256 5.70 5.28 -8.09
C THR A 256 5.76 6.76 -8.45
N LEU A 257 5.74 7.65 -7.46
CA LEU A 257 5.89 9.09 -7.68
C LEU A 257 7.21 9.41 -8.40
N GLU A 258 8.32 8.85 -7.94
CA GLU A 258 9.64 9.04 -8.56
C GLU A 258 9.65 8.60 -10.02
N LEU A 259 9.02 7.44 -10.32
CA LEU A 259 8.89 6.92 -11.68
C LEU A 259 8.06 7.87 -12.56
N ILE A 260 6.93 8.35 -12.08
CA ILE A 260 6.07 9.30 -12.81
C ILE A 260 6.84 10.60 -13.07
N MET A 261 7.48 11.15 -12.05
CA MET A 261 8.23 12.42 -12.18
C MET A 261 9.41 12.30 -13.16
N LYS A 262 10.11 11.16 -13.16
CA LYS A 262 11.19 10.89 -14.13
C LYS A 262 10.67 10.91 -15.57
N ASN A 263 9.49 10.38 -15.81
CA ASN A 263 8.88 10.29 -17.14
C ASN A 263 8.17 11.58 -17.58
N LEU A 264 7.91 12.51 -16.67
CA LEU A 264 7.35 13.83 -17.00
C LEU A 264 8.44 14.84 -17.40
N LYS A 265 9.70 14.61 -17.05
CA LYS A 265 10.83 15.42 -17.56
C LYS A 265 11.03 15.19 -19.05
#